data_63c9e2ee8879ed25ef8ac563a97c5e7f
#
_entry.id   63c9e2ee8879ed25ef8ac563a97c5e7f
#
_cell.length_a   1.000
_cell.length_b   1.000
_cell.length_c   1.000
_cell.angle_alpha   90.00
_cell.angle_beta   90.00
_cell.angle_gamma   90.00
#
_symmetry.space_group_name_H-M   'P 1'
#
loop_
_entity.id
_entity.type
_entity.pdbx_description
1 polymer ?
#
loop_
_entity_poly.entity_id
_entity_poly.type
_entity_poly.pdbx_seq_one_letter_code
_entity_poly.pdbx_strand_id
1 'polypeptide(L)'
;LVPVLGFAVAGFAWWEAYPVLHERYWDGIASIRPASYWLWGNLAALAVITGPAVWGGLGVLATRVRPLTQRALPEPERVVLLLAGAMMLVVIAADASRMSKSEVERIWVPFVPWLTLSVALLPPRWRSPALLAQVVTALAVQHLAYTTW
;
A
#
# COMPACT_ATOMS: atom_id res chain seq x y z
N LEU A 1 -4.54 1.66 20.66
CA LEU A 1 -4.18 2.50 21.81
C LEU A 1 -3.54 1.68 22.94
N VAL A 2 -4.12 0.53 23.34
CA VAL A 2 -3.62 -0.29 24.47
C VAL A 2 -2.12 -0.65 24.35
N PRO A 3 -1.61 -1.16 23.20
CA PRO A 3 -0.17 -1.44 23.08
C PRO A 3 0.70 -0.19 23.21
N VAL A 4 0.28 0.93 22.62
CA VAL A 4 1.03 2.20 22.69
C VAL A 4 1.16 2.70 24.13
N LEU A 5 0.06 2.66 24.88
CA LEU A 5 0.05 3.03 26.28
C LEU A 5 0.87 2.05 27.15
N GLY A 6 0.78 0.75 26.87
CA GLY A 6 1.57 -0.27 27.56
C GLY A 6 3.08 -0.03 27.39
N PHE A 7 3.55 0.25 26.19
CA PHE A 7 4.96 0.58 25.94
C PHE A 7 5.35 1.91 26.59
N ALA A 8 4.48 2.93 26.58
CA ALA A 8 4.75 4.20 27.21
C ALA A 8 4.92 4.05 28.74
N VAL A 9 4.07 3.26 29.40
CA VAL A 9 4.21 2.94 30.83
C VAL A 9 5.48 2.15 31.13
N ALA A 10 5.93 1.31 30.18
CA ALA A 10 7.19 0.56 30.27
C ALA A 10 8.43 1.43 29.95
N GLY A 11 8.28 2.75 29.74
CA GLY A 11 9.39 3.66 29.49
C GLY A 11 9.73 3.90 28.03
N PHE A 12 8.94 3.35 27.08
CA PHE A 12 9.12 3.63 25.66
C PHE A 12 8.02 4.55 25.13
N ALA A 13 8.36 5.83 24.95
CA ALA A 13 7.46 6.83 24.40
C ALA A 13 7.68 7.00 22.89
N TRP A 14 6.74 6.54 22.09
CA TRP A 14 6.80 6.61 20.63
C TRP A 14 7.01 8.04 20.10
N TRP A 15 6.36 9.01 20.71
CA TRP A 15 6.48 10.43 20.31
C TRP A 15 7.87 11.02 20.60
N GLU A 16 8.64 10.46 21.53
CA GLU A 16 10.05 10.83 21.79
C GLU A 16 10.99 10.09 20.82
N ALA A 17 10.68 8.85 20.50
CA ALA A 17 11.48 8.03 19.57
C ALA A 17 11.38 8.52 18.12
N TYR A 18 10.22 9.06 17.73
CA TYR A 18 9.98 9.45 16.34
C TYR A 18 10.93 10.55 15.81
N PRO A 19 11.19 11.66 16.53
CA PRO A 19 12.19 12.65 16.10
C PRO A 19 13.58 12.05 15.90
N VAL A 20 14.02 11.18 16.81
CA VAL A 20 15.31 10.50 16.71
C VAL A 20 15.36 9.59 15.49
N LEU A 21 14.30 8.82 15.23
CA LEU A 21 14.19 7.97 14.04
C LEU A 21 14.23 8.82 12.77
N HIS A 22 13.53 9.95 12.76
CA HIS A 22 13.52 10.87 11.62
C HIS A 22 14.92 11.41 11.33
N GLU A 23 15.64 11.91 12.35
CA GLU A 23 17.02 12.38 12.22
C GLU A 23 17.93 11.28 11.66
N ARG A 24 17.92 10.09 12.27
CA ARG A 24 18.73 8.95 11.83
C ARG A 24 18.43 8.51 10.40
N TYR A 25 17.17 8.57 9.99
CA TYR A 25 16.76 8.25 8.63
C TYR A 25 17.40 9.21 7.61
N TRP A 26 17.43 10.51 7.93
CA TRP A 26 18.00 11.53 7.04
C TRP A 26 19.52 11.64 7.11
N ASP A 27 20.16 11.14 8.16
CA ASP A 27 21.62 11.00 8.23
C ASP A 27 22.13 9.83 7.36
N GLY A 28 21.25 8.92 6.97
CA GLY A 28 21.58 7.78 6.14
C GLY A 28 21.44 8.02 4.63
N ILE A 29 21.38 6.92 3.86
CA ILE A 29 21.25 6.90 2.39
C ILE A 29 19.99 7.63 1.87
N ALA A 30 19.00 7.83 2.72
CA ALA A 30 17.78 8.54 2.37
C ALA A 30 18.02 10.01 1.98
N SER A 31 19.09 10.64 2.50
CA SER A 31 19.45 12.02 2.19
C SER A 31 19.83 12.21 0.72
N ILE A 32 20.52 11.24 0.12
CA ILE A 32 20.96 11.28 -1.28
C ILE A 32 19.92 10.76 -2.27
N ARG A 33 18.81 10.19 -1.80
CA ARG A 33 17.73 9.66 -2.64
C ARG A 33 16.72 10.76 -2.96
N PRO A 34 16.56 11.19 -4.24
CA PRO A 34 15.67 12.29 -4.60
C PRO A 34 14.19 11.91 -4.37
N ALA A 35 13.49 12.72 -3.59
CA ALA A 35 12.09 12.46 -3.26
C ALA A 35 11.18 12.47 -4.49
N SER A 36 11.46 13.34 -5.48
CA SER A 36 10.70 13.42 -6.73
C SER A 36 10.70 12.12 -7.53
N TYR A 37 11.79 11.35 -7.46
CA TYR A 37 11.86 10.02 -8.09
C TYR A 37 11.16 8.97 -7.25
N TRP A 38 11.43 8.93 -5.93
CA TRP A 38 10.96 7.83 -5.08
C TRP A 38 9.47 7.88 -4.78
N LEU A 39 8.82 9.04 -4.78
CA LEU A 39 7.35 9.14 -4.70
C LEU A 39 6.66 8.35 -5.82
N TRP A 40 7.18 8.39 -7.03
CA TRP A 40 6.65 7.60 -8.14
C TRP A 40 7.22 6.20 -8.19
N GLY A 41 8.51 6.05 -7.88
CA GLY A 41 9.20 4.76 -7.86
C GLY A 41 8.59 3.79 -6.85
N ASN A 42 8.23 4.26 -5.67
CA ASN A 42 7.58 3.47 -4.65
C ASN A 42 6.19 2.97 -5.10
N LEU A 43 5.38 3.85 -5.69
CA LEU A 43 4.07 3.46 -6.23
C LEU A 43 4.20 2.49 -7.40
N ALA A 44 5.21 2.67 -8.25
CA ALA A 44 5.48 1.73 -9.34
C ALA A 44 5.90 0.35 -8.81
N ALA A 45 6.79 0.30 -7.81
CA ALA A 45 7.16 -0.94 -7.15
C ALA A 45 5.94 -1.63 -6.51
N LEU A 46 5.11 -0.87 -5.80
CA LEU A 46 3.85 -1.39 -5.25
C LEU A 46 2.94 -1.94 -6.35
N ALA A 47 2.86 -1.26 -7.50
CA ALA A 47 2.04 -1.71 -8.62
C ALA A 47 2.55 -3.03 -9.18
N VAL A 48 3.86 -3.20 -9.28
CA VAL A 48 4.48 -4.45 -9.76
C VAL A 48 4.21 -5.60 -8.80
N ILE A 49 4.41 -5.42 -7.50
CA ILE A 49 4.24 -6.51 -6.51
C ILE A 49 2.77 -6.86 -6.27
N THR A 50 1.85 -5.89 -6.36
CA THR A 50 0.42 -6.15 -6.19
C THR A 50 -0.27 -6.60 -7.48
N GLY A 51 0.28 -6.23 -8.62
CA GLY A 51 -0.17 -6.63 -9.95
C GLY A 51 -1.47 -5.97 -10.43
N PRO A 52 -1.83 -6.16 -11.72
CA PRO A 52 -2.86 -5.39 -12.40
C PRO A 52 -4.29 -5.59 -11.87
N ALA A 53 -4.60 -6.77 -11.31
CA ALA A 53 -5.93 -7.05 -10.75
C ALA A 53 -6.25 -6.13 -9.56
N VAL A 54 -5.27 -5.89 -8.69
CA VAL A 54 -5.43 -5.01 -7.53
C VAL A 54 -5.66 -3.57 -7.97
N TRP A 55 -4.88 -3.07 -8.92
CA TRP A 55 -5.04 -1.72 -9.45
C TRP A 55 -6.35 -1.52 -10.19
N GLY A 56 -6.82 -2.54 -10.93
CA GLY A 56 -8.15 -2.57 -11.50
C GLY A 56 -9.25 -2.44 -10.43
N GLY A 57 -9.12 -3.19 -9.34
CA GLY A 57 -10.00 -3.11 -8.17
C GLY A 57 -9.98 -1.75 -7.48
N LEU A 58 -8.80 -1.17 -7.28
CA LEU A 58 -8.63 0.19 -6.74
C LEU A 58 -9.25 1.25 -7.67
N GLY A 59 -9.17 1.07 -8.99
CA GLY A 59 -9.87 1.91 -9.96
C GLY A 59 -11.39 1.87 -9.76
N VAL A 60 -11.97 0.68 -9.56
CA VAL A 60 -13.40 0.55 -9.21
C VAL A 60 -13.71 1.21 -7.88
N LEU A 61 -12.85 1.02 -6.85
CA LEU A 61 -12.98 1.67 -5.55
C LEU A 61 -13.12 3.20 -5.70
N ALA A 62 -12.26 3.82 -6.50
CA ALA A 62 -12.28 5.26 -6.73
C ALA A 62 -13.64 5.76 -7.28
N THR A 63 -14.31 4.95 -8.11
CA THR A 63 -15.65 5.29 -8.63
C THR A 63 -16.78 5.12 -7.61
N ARG A 64 -16.51 4.38 -6.50
CA ARG A 64 -17.51 4.04 -5.47
C ARG A 64 -17.41 4.91 -4.21
N VAL A 65 -16.51 5.87 -4.15
CA VAL A 65 -16.35 6.77 -3.00
C VAL A 65 -17.65 7.52 -2.68
N ARG A 66 -18.31 8.08 -3.69
CA ARG A 66 -19.58 8.84 -3.51
C ARG A 66 -20.72 7.96 -2.98
N PRO A 67 -21.04 6.79 -3.59
CA PRO A 67 -22.03 5.86 -3.03
C PRO A 67 -21.69 5.39 -1.62
N LEU A 68 -20.41 5.21 -1.31
CA LEU A 68 -19.94 4.83 0.02
C LEU A 68 -20.32 5.88 1.07
N THR A 69 -20.05 7.17 0.81
CA THR A 69 -20.37 8.26 1.73
C THR A 69 -21.87 8.43 1.93
N GLN A 70 -22.67 8.10 0.92
CA GLN A 70 -24.14 8.13 0.98
C GLN A 70 -24.74 6.87 1.62
N ARG A 71 -23.93 5.90 2.06
CA ARG A 71 -24.36 4.60 2.59
C ARG A 71 -25.30 3.83 1.64
N ALA A 72 -25.17 4.03 0.35
CA ALA A 72 -26.01 3.43 -0.68
C ALA A 72 -25.51 2.04 -1.16
N LEU A 73 -24.47 1.50 -0.54
CA LEU A 73 -23.86 0.23 -0.92
C LEU A 73 -24.22 -0.90 0.02
N PRO A 74 -24.31 -2.16 -0.48
CA PRO A 74 -24.43 -3.34 0.34
C PRO A 74 -23.31 -3.43 1.37
N GLU A 75 -23.61 -3.99 2.55
CA GLU A 75 -22.64 -4.05 3.64
C GLU A 75 -21.32 -4.74 3.29
N PRO A 76 -21.27 -5.91 2.60
CA PRO A 76 -20.01 -6.55 2.24
C PRO A 76 -19.15 -5.70 1.34
N GLU A 77 -19.75 -5.02 0.35
CA GLU A 77 -19.04 -4.12 -0.56
C GLU A 77 -18.48 -2.91 0.20
N ARG A 78 -19.26 -2.36 1.13
CA ARG A 78 -18.84 -1.24 1.96
C ARG A 78 -17.64 -1.59 2.83
N VAL A 79 -17.62 -2.78 3.44
CA VAL A 79 -16.49 -3.25 4.25
C VAL A 79 -15.21 -3.36 3.40
N VAL A 80 -15.30 -3.96 2.22
CA VAL A 80 -14.16 -4.06 1.29
C VAL A 80 -13.65 -2.68 0.89
N LEU A 81 -14.55 -1.77 0.54
CA LEU A 81 -14.18 -0.40 0.16
C LEU A 81 -13.50 0.36 1.30
N LEU A 82 -14.01 0.21 2.52
CA LEU A 82 -13.42 0.86 3.70
C LEU A 82 -12.03 0.30 4.01
N LEU A 83 -11.86 -1.02 4.02
CA LEU A 83 -10.58 -1.65 4.34
C LEU A 83 -9.51 -1.36 3.28
N ALA A 84 -9.82 -1.60 2.00
CA ALA A 84 -8.88 -1.33 0.92
C ALA A 84 -8.60 0.17 0.75
N GLY A 85 -9.62 1.02 0.91
CA GLY A 85 -9.48 2.47 0.85
C GLY A 85 -8.67 3.03 2.00
N ALA A 86 -8.92 2.59 3.23
CA ALA A 86 -8.14 3.00 4.40
C ALA A 86 -6.66 2.59 4.23
N MET A 87 -6.41 1.37 3.73
CA MET A 87 -5.04 0.92 3.50
C MET A 87 -4.35 1.72 2.39
N MET A 88 -5.05 2.07 1.31
CA MET A 88 -4.49 2.95 0.29
C MET A 88 -4.14 4.33 0.84
N LEU A 89 -4.96 4.88 1.74
CA LEU A 89 -4.64 6.13 2.44
C LEU A 89 -3.40 5.99 3.33
N VAL A 90 -3.21 4.85 4.01
CA VAL A 90 -1.99 4.57 4.78
C VAL A 90 -0.77 4.53 3.87
N VAL A 91 -0.85 3.87 2.72
CA VAL A 91 0.23 3.85 1.72
C VAL A 91 0.56 5.25 1.23
N ILE A 92 -0.45 6.05 0.88
CA ILE A 92 -0.26 7.45 0.44
C ILE A 92 0.41 8.28 1.55
N ALA A 93 -0.02 8.13 2.80
CA ALA A 93 0.57 8.83 3.93
C ALA A 93 2.01 8.40 4.19
N ALA A 94 2.31 7.09 4.10
CA ALA A 94 3.65 6.55 4.23
C ALA A 94 4.59 7.07 3.14
N ASP A 95 4.12 7.12 1.90
CA ASP A 95 4.89 7.67 0.78
C ASP A 95 5.12 9.17 0.91
N ALA A 96 4.08 9.92 1.25
CA ALA A 96 4.14 11.37 1.46
C ALA A 96 5.05 11.77 2.64
N SER A 97 5.21 10.89 3.65
CA SER A 97 6.13 11.11 4.78
C SER A 97 7.60 11.17 4.35
N ARG A 98 7.94 10.68 3.15
CA ARG A 98 9.30 10.54 2.60
C ARG A 98 10.24 9.69 3.45
N MET A 99 9.70 8.90 4.37
CA MET A 99 10.46 7.97 5.23
C MET A 99 10.49 6.54 4.65
N SER A 100 10.05 6.36 3.41
CA SER A 100 10.09 5.08 2.69
C SER A 100 10.62 5.34 1.29
N LYS A 101 11.94 5.56 1.17
CA LYS A 101 12.60 5.76 -0.12
C LYS A 101 13.31 4.47 -0.52
N SER A 102 12.76 3.73 -1.50
CA SER A 102 13.24 2.40 -1.90
C SER A 102 12.82 1.28 -0.93
N GLU A 103 12.93 0.05 -1.37
CA GLU A 103 12.62 -1.18 -0.61
C GLU A 103 11.17 -1.29 -0.14
N VAL A 104 10.26 -0.54 -0.76
CA VAL A 104 8.83 -0.56 -0.40
C VAL A 104 8.19 -1.92 -0.70
N GLU A 105 8.74 -2.69 -1.63
CA GLU A 105 8.37 -4.07 -1.90
C GLU A 105 8.53 -4.98 -0.67
N ARG A 106 9.36 -4.57 0.30
CA ARG A 106 9.55 -5.27 1.58
C ARG A 106 8.77 -4.58 2.71
N ILE A 107 8.90 -3.26 2.80
CA ILE A 107 8.33 -2.44 3.89
C ILE A 107 6.81 -2.43 3.82
N TRP A 108 6.24 -2.41 2.60
CA TRP A 108 4.79 -2.30 2.39
C TRP A 108 4.07 -3.64 2.20
N VAL A 109 4.79 -4.78 2.28
CA VAL A 109 4.18 -6.12 2.25
C VAL A 109 3.01 -6.28 3.22
N PRO A 110 3.04 -5.77 4.47
CA PRO A 110 1.91 -5.87 5.39
C PRO A 110 0.63 -5.19 4.90
N PHE A 111 0.74 -4.25 3.95
CA PHE A 111 -0.43 -3.54 3.38
C PHE A 111 -1.06 -4.29 2.20
N VAL A 112 -0.29 -5.15 1.53
CA VAL A 112 -0.71 -5.87 0.32
C VAL A 112 -1.97 -6.71 0.52
N PRO A 113 -2.12 -7.52 1.59
CA PRO A 113 -3.33 -8.31 1.81
C PRO A 113 -4.61 -7.47 1.85
N TRP A 114 -4.55 -6.28 2.43
CA TRP A 114 -5.69 -5.36 2.51
C TRP A 114 -6.01 -4.71 1.17
N LEU A 115 -4.99 -4.37 0.39
CA LEU A 115 -5.16 -3.85 -0.97
C LEU A 115 -5.75 -4.90 -1.91
N THR A 116 -5.39 -6.18 -1.75
CA THR A 116 -5.93 -7.28 -2.57
C THR A 116 -7.43 -7.48 -2.39
N LEU A 117 -8.03 -7.04 -1.29
CA LEU A 117 -9.48 -7.06 -1.11
C LEU A 117 -10.21 -6.28 -2.23
N SER A 118 -9.56 -5.26 -2.81
CA SER A 118 -10.13 -4.48 -3.92
C SER A 118 -10.50 -5.34 -5.13
N VAL A 119 -9.84 -6.48 -5.33
CA VAL A 119 -10.15 -7.42 -6.44
C VAL A 119 -11.59 -7.92 -6.36
N ALA A 120 -12.17 -8.02 -5.17
CA ALA A 120 -13.57 -8.42 -4.99
C ALA A 120 -14.56 -7.42 -5.61
N LEU A 121 -14.14 -6.16 -5.83
CA LEU A 121 -14.95 -5.11 -6.46
C LEU A 121 -15.03 -5.25 -7.98
N LEU A 122 -14.18 -6.07 -8.59
CA LEU A 122 -14.18 -6.26 -10.04
C LEU A 122 -15.50 -6.90 -10.51
N PRO A 123 -16.09 -6.39 -11.59
CA PRO A 123 -17.26 -7.01 -12.20
C PRO A 123 -16.97 -8.47 -12.56
N PRO A 124 -17.96 -9.39 -12.46
CA PRO A 124 -17.76 -10.82 -12.70
C PRO A 124 -17.06 -11.16 -14.02
N ARG A 125 -17.39 -10.43 -15.09
CA ARG A 125 -16.78 -10.59 -16.41
C ARG A 125 -15.27 -10.32 -16.45
N TRP A 126 -14.73 -9.55 -15.51
CA TRP A 126 -13.31 -9.17 -15.43
C TRP A 126 -12.50 -10.03 -14.47
N ARG A 127 -13.12 -10.88 -13.64
CA ARG A 127 -12.40 -11.65 -12.61
C ARG A 127 -11.41 -12.65 -13.22
N SER A 128 -11.84 -13.45 -14.22
CA SER A 128 -10.93 -14.40 -14.88
C SER A 128 -9.85 -13.70 -15.70
N PRO A 129 -10.14 -12.69 -16.55
CA PRO A 129 -9.09 -11.94 -17.23
C PRO A 129 -8.10 -11.25 -16.27
N ALA A 130 -8.58 -10.69 -15.17
CA ALA A 130 -7.73 -10.07 -14.16
C ALA A 130 -6.82 -11.08 -13.47
N LEU A 131 -7.33 -12.27 -13.13
CA LEU A 131 -6.51 -13.35 -12.58
C LEU A 131 -5.44 -13.80 -13.59
N LEU A 132 -5.79 -13.98 -14.85
CA LEU A 132 -4.82 -14.33 -15.89
C LEU A 132 -3.74 -13.24 -16.01
N ALA A 133 -4.13 -11.97 -16.08
CA ALA A 133 -3.19 -10.85 -16.14
C ALA A 133 -2.26 -10.84 -14.90
N GLN A 134 -2.79 -11.14 -13.72
CA GLN A 134 -2.02 -11.25 -12.48
C GLN A 134 -0.93 -12.32 -12.57
N VAL A 135 -1.30 -13.53 -13.04
CA VAL A 135 -0.37 -14.66 -13.20
C VAL A 135 0.69 -14.34 -14.24
N VAL A 136 0.27 -13.81 -15.41
CA VAL A 136 1.21 -13.42 -16.48
C VAL A 136 2.19 -12.35 -15.99
N THR A 137 1.70 -11.33 -15.25
CA THR A 137 2.57 -10.29 -14.69
C THR A 137 3.55 -10.88 -13.67
N ALA A 138 3.09 -11.75 -12.77
CA ALA A 138 3.97 -12.39 -11.79
C ALA A 138 5.08 -13.21 -12.48
N LEU A 139 4.74 -14.01 -13.49
CA LEU A 139 5.71 -14.79 -14.27
C LEU A 139 6.66 -13.87 -15.04
N ALA A 140 6.16 -12.81 -15.66
CA ALA A 140 6.99 -11.84 -16.37
C ALA A 140 8.00 -11.17 -15.44
N VAL A 141 7.55 -10.71 -14.27
CA VAL A 141 8.44 -10.11 -13.26
C VAL A 141 9.49 -11.12 -12.80
N GLN A 142 9.09 -12.35 -12.50
CA GLN A 142 10.00 -13.39 -12.03
C GLN A 142 11.08 -13.75 -13.05
N HIS A 143 10.76 -13.79 -14.34
CA HIS A 143 11.67 -14.26 -15.37
C HIS A 143 12.41 -13.15 -16.11
N LEU A 144 11.86 -11.93 -16.15
CA LEU A 144 12.42 -10.81 -16.90
C LEU A 144 13.07 -9.74 -16.02
N ALA A 145 12.61 -9.60 -14.76
CA ALA A 145 13.21 -8.66 -13.84
C ALA A 145 14.37 -9.33 -13.09
N TYR A 146 15.59 -8.87 -13.36
CA TYR A 146 16.75 -9.29 -12.58
C TYR A 146 16.77 -8.50 -11.27
N THR A 147 16.35 -9.14 -10.18
CA THR A 147 16.35 -8.54 -8.84
C THR A 147 17.53 -9.12 -8.05
N THR A 148 18.44 -8.27 -7.63
CA THR A 148 19.55 -8.62 -6.73
C THR A 148 19.09 -8.44 -5.28
N TRP A 149 18.35 -9.40 -4.76
CA TRP A 149 17.98 -9.40 -3.33
C TRP A 149 18.97 -10.23 -2.52
#